data_7aa7a8be37c8b2c01d3633257ca23e10
#
_entry.id   7aa7a8be37c8b2c01d3633257ca23e10
#
_cell.length_a   1.000
_cell.length_b   1.000
_cell.length_c   1.000
_cell.angle_alpha   90.00
_cell.angle_beta   90.00
_cell.angle_gamma   90.00
#
_symmetry.space_group_name_H-M   'P 1'
#
loop_
_entity.id
_entity.type
_entity.pdbx_description
1 polymer ?
#
loop_
_entity_poly.entity_id
_entity_poly.type
_entity_poly.pdbx_seq_one_letter_code
_entity_poly.pdbx_strand_id
1 'polypeptide(L)'
;MQHTKMTQEVDLTISHHQIQVRSRDFDEELCQWGEINIKQGAVIHPGYLTFDPIPDDAFGAWVKLALTEVFTEDPNAQRRMVVPFDVLDPGKLELLSVMSDAVIELPLQEGRYALYFEICEDEEVYYRLTFVREEEYVQARYLMDDEWGGRAGEALAEGYC
;
A
#
# COMPACT_ATOMS: atom_id res chain seq x y z
N MET A 1 -31.54 4.55 -2.86
CA MET A 1 -30.36 4.38 -1.97
C MET A 1 -29.12 4.16 -2.83
N GLN A 2 -28.14 4.97 -2.68
CA GLN A 2 -26.88 4.77 -3.39
C GLN A 2 -25.98 3.84 -2.59
N HIS A 3 -25.46 2.83 -3.28
CA HIS A 3 -24.47 1.96 -2.69
C HIS A 3 -23.08 2.51 -3.00
N THR A 4 -22.41 3.00 -1.97
CA THR A 4 -21.03 3.43 -2.09
C THR A 4 -20.12 2.20 -2.16
N LYS A 5 -19.22 2.18 -3.14
CA LYS A 5 -18.26 1.08 -3.30
C LYS A 5 -17.25 1.14 -2.18
N MET A 6 -17.22 0.15 -1.31
CA MET A 6 -16.30 0.05 -0.18
C MET A 6 -15.15 -0.91 -0.45
N THR A 7 -15.21 -1.66 -1.55
CA THR A 7 -14.16 -2.58 -1.99
C THR A 7 -13.92 -2.41 -3.48
N GLN A 8 -12.71 -2.72 -3.90
CA GLN A 8 -12.32 -2.66 -5.30
C GLN A 8 -11.25 -3.71 -5.55
N GLU A 9 -11.33 -4.39 -6.68
CA GLU A 9 -10.29 -5.32 -7.11
C GLU A 9 -9.68 -4.82 -8.40
N VAL A 10 -8.36 -4.78 -8.47
CA VAL A 10 -7.61 -4.34 -9.64
C VAL A 10 -6.67 -5.44 -10.06
N ASP A 11 -6.75 -5.85 -11.33
CA ASP A 11 -5.76 -6.74 -11.94
C ASP A 11 -4.60 -5.85 -12.42
N LEU A 12 -3.58 -5.74 -11.56
CA LEU A 12 -2.45 -4.84 -11.80
C LEU A 12 -1.30 -5.59 -12.45
N THR A 13 -0.83 -5.08 -13.59
CA THR A 13 0.42 -5.54 -14.19
C THR A 13 1.56 -4.95 -13.38
N ILE A 14 2.23 -5.79 -12.60
CA ILE A 14 3.32 -5.34 -11.72
C ILE A 14 4.63 -5.39 -12.49
N SER A 15 5.36 -4.29 -12.46
CA SER A 15 6.65 -4.16 -13.13
C SER A 15 7.61 -3.35 -12.27
N HIS A 16 8.91 -3.57 -12.50
CA HIS A 16 9.98 -2.86 -11.80
C HIS A 16 9.91 -2.97 -10.28
N HIS A 17 9.37 -4.08 -9.77
CA HIS A 17 9.28 -4.37 -8.33
C HIS A 17 8.63 -3.25 -7.52
N GLN A 18 7.54 -2.66 -8.04
CA GLN A 18 6.87 -1.60 -7.28
C GLN A 18 5.38 -1.54 -7.48
N ILE A 19 4.69 -1.27 -6.38
CA ILE A 19 3.28 -0.91 -6.33
C ILE A 19 3.22 0.46 -5.67
N GLN A 20 2.63 1.44 -6.35
CA GLN A 20 2.49 2.79 -5.82
C GLN A 20 1.04 3.11 -5.49
N VAL A 21 0.86 3.83 -4.39
CA VAL A 21 -0.44 4.39 -4.00
C VAL A 21 -0.21 5.87 -3.74
N ARG A 22 -0.94 6.71 -4.48
CA ARG A 22 -0.74 8.16 -4.31
C ARG A 22 -2.04 8.93 -4.39
N SER A 23 -2.03 10.11 -3.76
CA SER A 23 -3.11 11.09 -3.77
C SER A 23 -2.63 12.46 -4.26
N ARG A 24 -1.60 12.48 -5.08
CA ARG A 24 -0.96 13.68 -5.62
C ARG A 24 -0.29 13.35 -6.94
N ASP A 25 0.12 14.39 -7.67
CA ASP A 25 0.78 14.21 -8.96
C ASP A 25 2.10 13.45 -8.84
N PHE A 26 2.50 12.82 -9.93
CA PHE A 26 3.80 12.15 -10.04
C PHE A 26 4.92 13.11 -9.62
N ASP A 27 5.84 12.61 -8.81
CA ASP A 27 7.02 13.34 -8.37
C ASP A 27 8.21 12.37 -8.35
N GLU A 28 9.14 12.58 -9.25
CA GLU A 28 10.31 11.71 -9.40
C GLU A 28 11.15 11.62 -8.12
N GLU A 29 11.24 12.70 -7.36
CA GLU A 29 12.00 12.72 -6.13
C GLU A 29 11.41 11.79 -5.07
N LEU A 30 10.10 11.59 -5.10
CA LEU A 30 9.40 10.72 -4.15
C LEU A 30 9.46 9.24 -4.55
N CYS A 31 10.02 8.93 -5.72
CA CYS A 31 10.18 7.56 -6.21
C CYS A 31 11.55 6.97 -5.92
N GLN A 32 12.45 7.72 -5.29
CA GLN A 32 13.81 7.28 -5.06
C GLN A 32 13.91 6.30 -3.89
N TRP A 33 14.69 5.23 -4.08
CA TRP A 33 14.93 4.21 -3.09
C TRP A 33 16.34 4.33 -2.55
N GLY A 34 16.49 4.55 -1.23
CA GLY A 34 17.75 4.44 -0.53
C GLY A 34 17.94 3.03 0.01
N GLU A 35 19.06 2.79 0.67
CA GLU A 35 19.42 1.48 1.22
C GLU A 35 18.37 0.95 2.21
N ILE A 36 17.90 1.80 3.12
CA ILE A 36 16.92 1.40 4.13
C ILE A 36 15.56 1.15 3.46
N ASN A 37 15.18 1.98 2.48
CA ASN A 37 13.94 1.76 1.72
C ASN A 37 13.93 0.39 1.07
N ILE A 38 15.02 0.00 0.42
CA ILE A 38 15.15 -1.30 -0.24
C ILE A 38 15.05 -2.43 0.80
N LYS A 39 15.74 -2.29 1.90
CA LYS A 39 15.77 -3.30 2.95
C LYS A 39 14.39 -3.49 3.60
N GLN A 40 13.68 -2.41 3.85
CA GLN A 40 12.37 -2.49 4.49
C GLN A 40 11.23 -2.80 3.51
N GLY A 41 11.43 -2.56 2.21
CA GLY A 41 10.43 -2.83 1.18
C GLY A 41 9.39 -1.74 0.99
N ALA A 42 9.70 -0.50 1.38
CA ALA A 42 8.75 0.60 1.25
C ALA A 42 9.43 1.97 1.24
N VAL A 43 8.84 2.89 0.49
CA VAL A 43 9.17 4.32 0.51
C VAL A 43 7.91 5.06 0.94
N ILE A 44 7.98 5.81 2.02
CA ILE A 44 6.81 6.43 2.66
C ILE A 44 6.95 7.94 2.66
N HIS A 45 6.13 8.61 1.87
CA HIS A 45 6.01 10.08 1.83
C HIS A 45 4.55 10.48 2.01
N PRO A 46 4.26 11.71 2.44
CA PRO A 46 2.88 12.17 2.54
C PRO A 46 2.14 12.04 1.21
N GLY A 47 1.09 11.22 1.19
CA GLY A 47 0.27 11.00 0.01
C GLY A 47 0.96 10.30 -1.15
N TYR A 48 2.10 9.64 -0.90
CA TYR A 48 2.90 9.00 -1.96
C TYR A 48 3.66 7.81 -1.40
N LEU A 49 3.12 6.62 -1.61
CA LEU A 49 3.66 5.38 -1.07
C LEU A 49 4.13 4.47 -2.19
N THR A 50 5.26 3.81 -1.98
CA THR A 50 5.76 2.80 -2.91
C THR A 50 6.15 1.56 -2.10
N PHE A 51 5.64 0.40 -2.53
CA PHE A 51 5.90 -0.88 -1.86
C PHE A 51 6.61 -1.82 -2.81
N ASP A 52 7.51 -2.63 -2.25
CA ASP A 52 8.10 -3.76 -2.95
C ASP A 52 7.10 -4.93 -2.90
N PRO A 53 6.64 -5.43 -4.05
CA PRO A 53 5.73 -6.57 -4.09
C PRO A 53 6.41 -7.91 -3.77
N ILE A 54 7.72 -7.96 -3.74
CA ILE A 54 8.63 -9.05 -3.41
C ILE A 54 8.61 -10.24 -4.41
N PRO A 55 7.51 -11.01 -4.61
CA PRO A 55 7.58 -12.13 -5.56
C PRO A 55 7.89 -11.67 -6.98
N ASP A 56 9.00 -12.21 -7.54
CA ASP A 56 9.55 -11.78 -8.83
C ASP A 56 8.74 -12.23 -10.05
N ASP A 57 7.97 -13.28 -9.91
CA ASP A 57 7.25 -13.93 -11.01
C ASP A 57 5.81 -13.45 -11.17
N ALA A 58 5.43 -12.41 -10.45
CA ALA A 58 4.11 -11.82 -10.56
C ALA A 58 4.08 -10.86 -11.75
N PHE A 59 3.81 -11.37 -12.95
CA PHE A 59 3.56 -10.52 -14.12
C PHE A 59 2.27 -9.73 -13.99
N GLY A 60 1.37 -10.20 -13.16
CA GLY A 60 0.15 -9.53 -12.79
C GLY A 60 -0.38 -10.17 -11.52
N ALA A 61 -1.01 -9.38 -10.71
CA ALA A 61 -1.62 -9.86 -9.48
C ALA A 61 -2.87 -9.06 -9.16
N TRP A 62 -3.79 -9.71 -8.48
CA TRP A 62 -4.95 -9.00 -7.95
C TRP A 62 -4.50 -8.14 -6.77
N VAL A 63 -4.91 -6.89 -6.81
CA VAL A 63 -4.78 -5.97 -5.68
C VAL A 63 -6.19 -5.69 -5.18
N LYS A 64 -6.45 -6.09 -3.95
CA LYS A 64 -7.76 -5.96 -3.32
C LYS A 64 -7.73 -4.75 -2.38
N LEU A 65 -8.53 -3.74 -2.70
CA LEU A 65 -8.61 -2.52 -1.91
C LEU A 65 -9.92 -2.51 -1.13
N ALA A 66 -9.87 -2.00 0.09
CA ALA A 66 -11.05 -1.86 0.93
C ALA A 66 -10.94 -0.60 1.79
N LEU A 67 -12.08 0.02 2.04
CA LEU A 67 -12.24 1.07 3.03
C LEU A 67 -13.10 0.51 4.15
N THR A 68 -12.56 0.40 5.35
CA THR A 68 -13.24 -0.20 6.50
C THR A 68 -13.08 0.67 7.75
N GLU A 69 -13.93 0.44 8.74
CA GLU A 69 -13.80 1.12 10.04
C GLU A 69 -12.75 0.45 10.92
N VAL A 70 -12.56 -0.85 10.73
CA VAL A 70 -11.61 -1.67 11.51
C VAL A 70 -10.84 -2.56 10.56
N PHE A 71 -9.54 -2.68 10.76
CA PHE A 71 -8.70 -3.59 9.98
C PHE A 71 -8.93 -5.04 10.40
N THR A 72 -9.10 -5.92 9.43
CA THR A 72 -9.17 -7.36 9.62
C THR A 72 -8.03 -8.02 8.88
N GLU A 73 -7.21 -8.80 9.60
CA GLU A 73 -6.07 -9.51 9.05
C GLU A 73 -6.50 -10.58 8.04
N ASP A 74 -5.75 -10.70 6.94
CA ASP A 74 -5.91 -11.80 6.01
C ASP A 74 -5.10 -13.00 6.53
N PRO A 75 -5.72 -14.18 6.71
CA PRO A 75 -4.99 -15.35 7.20
C PRO A 75 -3.92 -15.87 6.24
N ASN A 76 -3.96 -15.46 4.98
CA ASN A 76 -2.98 -15.85 3.96
C ASN A 76 -1.82 -14.87 3.85
N ALA A 77 -1.75 -13.84 4.71
CA ALA A 77 -0.71 -12.84 4.64
C ALA A 77 0.66 -13.44 4.97
N GLN A 78 1.62 -13.14 4.12
CA GLN A 78 3.04 -13.50 4.28
C GLN A 78 3.85 -12.31 4.78
N ARG A 79 3.37 -11.10 4.53
CA ARG A 79 3.91 -9.83 5.07
C ARG A 79 2.75 -8.90 5.36
N ARG A 80 2.87 -8.15 6.43
CA ARG A 80 1.86 -7.15 6.83
C ARG A 80 2.55 -5.96 7.45
N MET A 81 2.21 -4.77 6.96
CA MET A 81 2.68 -3.53 7.55
C MET A 81 1.56 -2.50 7.55
N VAL A 82 1.66 -1.52 8.43
CA VAL A 82 0.78 -0.36 8.46
C VAL A 82 1.62 0.89 8.24
N VAL A 83 1.12 1.80 7.40
CA VAL A 83 1.78 3.06 7.10
C VAL A 83 0.76 4.19 7.09
N PRO A 84 1.17 5.43 7.39
CA PRO A 84 0.27 6.56 7.23
C PRO A 84 0.06 6.88 5.75
N PHE A 85 -1.15 7.16 5.36
CA PHE A 85 -1.48 7.63 4.01
C PHE A 85 -2.32 8.88 4.11
N ASP A 86 -1.78 10.00 3.62
CA ASP A 86 -2.49 11.26 3.58
C ASP A 86 -3.18 11.41 2.23
N VAL A 87 -4.49 11.53 2.24
CA VAL A 87 -5.25 11.91 1.05
C VAL A 87 -5.16 13.41 0.92
N LEU A 88 -4.25 13.87 0.06
CA LEU A 88 -4.00 15.29 -0.19
C LEU A 88 -4.98 15.85 -1.20
N ASP A 89 -5.29 15.07 -2.23
CA ASP A 89 -6.27 15.43 -3.25
C ASP A 89 -7.10 14.19 -3.60
N PRO A 90 -8.38 14.13 -3.17
CA PRO A 90 -9.24 12.99 -3.49
C PRO A 90 -9.47 12.79 -4.99
N GLY A 91 -9.23 13.81 -5.81
CA GLY A 91 -9.34 13.71 -7.26
C GLY A 91 -8.13 13.07 -7.94
N LYS A 92 -7.09 12.72 -7.18
CA LYS A 92 -5.83 12.18 -7.71
C LYS A 92 -5.46 10.83 -7.11
N LEU A 93 -6.44 10.10 -6.63
CA LEU A 93 -6.21 8.78 -6.02
C LEU A 93 -5.91 7.73 -7.10
N GLU A 94 -4.70 7.19 -7.08
CA GLU A 94 -4.26 6.20 -8.05
C GLU A 94 -3.50 5.05 -7.40
N LEU A 95 -3.73 3.86 -7.94
CA LEU A 95 -2.94 2.66 -7.69
C LEU A 95 -2.20 2.33 -8.98
N LEU A 96 -0.88 2.19 -8.92
CA LEU A 96 -0.12 1.97 -10.15
C LEU A 96 1.15 1.13 -9.94
N SER A 97 1.61 0.59 -11.03
CA SER A 97 2.97 0.10 -11.22
C SER A 97 3.50 0.82 -12.48
N VAL A 98 4.75 0.59 -12.85
CA VAL A 98 5.35 1.38 -13.96
C VAL A 98 4.57 1.28 -15.26
N MET A 99 4.01 0.10 -15.58
CA MET A 99 3.32 -0.15 -16.85
C MET A 99 1.80 -0.22 -16.73
N SER A 100 1.23 0.05 -15.56
CA SER A 100 -0.20 -0.14 -15.32
C SER A 100 -0.69 0.83 -14.25
N ASP A 101 -1.85 1.41 -14.45
CA ASP A 101 -2.46 2.30 -13.47
C ASP A 101 -3.96 2.08 -13.39
N ALA A 102 -4.53 2.44 -12.25
CA ALA A 102 -5.96 2.39 -12.01
C ALA A 102 -6.36 3.50 -11.04
N VAL A 103 -7.53 4.09 -11.28
CA VAL A 103 -8.10 5.05 -10.34
C VAL A 103 -8.63 4.29 -9.12
N ILE A 104 -8.32 4.76 -7.94
CA ILE A 104 -8.92 4.24 -6.71
C ILE A 104 -10.32 4.82 -6.60
N GLU A 105 -11.33 3.94 -6.69
CA GLU A 105 -12.74 4.33 -6.71
C GLU A 105 -13.39 4.33 -5.32
N LEU A 106 -12.62 3.98 -4.28
CA LEU A 106 -13.12 4.04 -2.92
C LEU A 106 -13.41 5.49 -2.51
N PRO A 107 -14.43 5.74 -1.67
CA PRO A 107 -14.81 7.10 -1.29
C PRO A 107 -13.89 7.69 -0.22
N LEU A 108 -12.59 7.74 -0.52
CA LEU A 108 -11.61 8.34 0.37
C LEU A 108 -11.74 9.86 0.32
N GLN A 109 -11.73 10.47 1.49
CA GLN A 109 -11.85 11.92 1.66
C GLN A 109 -10.49 12.50 2.05
N GLU A 110 -10.32 13.79 1.82
CA GLU A 110 -9.12 14.50 2.28
C GLU A 110 -8.89 14.23 3.77
N GLY A 111 -7.65 13.92 4.13
CA GLY A 111 -7.26 13.62 5.50
C GLY A 111 -6.39 12.39 5.60
N ARG A 112 -6.19 11.93 6.83
CA ARG A 112 -5.26 10.85 7.13
C ARG A 112 -5.96 9.51 7.26
N TYR A 113 -5.31 8.48 6.72
CA TYR A 113 -5.71 7.08 6.85
C TYR A 113 -4.53 6.24 7.35
N ALA A 114 -4.84 5.17 8.07
CA ALA A 114 -3.91 4.08 8.24
C ALA A 114 -4.09 3.15 7.05
N LEU A 115 -3.02 2.90 6.31
CA LEU A 115 -3.03 1.97 5.18
C LEU A 115 -2.33 0.69 5.60
N TYR A 116 -3.08 -0.40 5.59
CA TYR A 116 -2.56 -1.74 5.88
C TYR A 116 -2.24 -2.41 4.56
N PHE A 117 -0.97 -2.72 4.36
CA PHE A 117 -0.47 -3.40 3.17
C PHE A 117 -0.15 -4.84 3.52
N GLU A 118 -0.73 -5.77 2.78
CA GLU A 118 -0.49 -7.20 2.96
C GLU A 118 -0.08 -7.84 1.65
N ILE A 119 0.99 -8.65 1.70
CA ILE A 119 1.36 -9.57 0.64
C ILE A 119 0.81 -10.92 1.04
N CYS A 120 -0.07 -11.48 0.22
CA CYS A 120 -0.80 -12.70 0.53
C CYS A 120 -0.51 -13.78 -0.50
N GLU A 121 -0.61 -15.04 -0.08
CA GLU A 121 -0.46 -16.17 -0.96
C GLU A 121 -1.49 -17.25 -0.61
N ASP A 122 -2.25 -17.63 -1.61
CA ASP A 122 -3.18 -18.73 -1.60
C ASP A 122 -2.75 -19.67 -2.73
N GLU A 123 -3.54 -19.87 -3.76
CA GLU A 123 -3.08 -20.55 -4.99
C GLU A 123 -2.16 -19.63 -5.79
N GLU A 124 -2.42 -18.32 -5.70
CA GLU A 124 -1.63 -17.27 -6.34
C GLU A 124 -1.31 -16.18 -5.33
N VAL A 125 -0.28 -15.39 -5.64
CA VAL A 125 0.04 -14.19 -4.85
C VAL A 125 -0.97 -13.10 -5.18
N TYR A 126 -1.45 -12.44 -4.13
CA TYR A 126 -2.30 -11.26 -4.26
C TYR A 126 -1.93 -10.26 -3.18
N TYR A 127 -2.40 -9.03 -3.34
CA TYR A 127 -2.10 -7.95 -2.42
C TYR A 127 -3.38 -7.36 -1.87
N ARG A 128 -3.34 -6.92 -0.61
CA ARG A 128 -4.46 -6.22 0.01
C ARG A 128 -4.02 -4.86 0.51
N LEU A 129 -4.82 -3.87 0.21
CA LEU A 129 -4.67 -2.50 0.68
C LEU A 129 -5.95 -2.13 1.43
N THR A 130 -5.87 -2.04 2.76
CA THR A 130 -7.02 -1.69 3.58
C THR A 130 -6.80 -0.30 4.16
N PHE A 131 -7.72 0.60 3.84
CA PHE A 131 -7.71 1.98 4.32
C PHE A 131 -8.66 2.10 5.50
N VAL A 132 -8.14 2.60 6.61
CA VAL A 132 -8.93 2.87 7.83
C VAL A 132 -8.72 4.33 8.18
N ARG A 133 -9.80 5.10 8.30
CA ARG A 133 -9.70 6.51 8.69
C ARG A 133 -9.02 6.62 10.04
N GLU A 134 -7.96 7.44 10.12
CA GLU A 134 -7.20 7.63 11.35
C GLU A 134 -6.72 9.07 11.43
N GLU A 135 -7.27 9.82 12.36
CA GLU A 135 -6.93 11.23 12.51
C GLU A 135 -5.66 11.45 13.33
N GLU A 136 -5.30 10.45 14.16
CA GLU A 136 -4.08 10.51 14.96
C GLU A 136 -2.88 10.02 14.14
N TYR A 137 -1.69 10.29 14.65
CA TYR A 137 -0.46 9.85 14.00
C TYR A 137 -0.39 8.32 13.92
N VAL A 138 -0.08 7.84 12.73
CA VAL A 138 0.13 6.41 12.47
C VAL A 138 1.62 6.18 12.33
N GLN A 139 2.21 5.42 13.24
CA GLN A 139 3.59 5.02 13.09
C GLN A 139 3.72 3.89 12.08
N ALA A 140 4.51 4.09 11.04
CA ALA A 140 4.81 3.04 10.07
C ALA A 140 5.59 1.92 10.75
N ARG A 141 5.10 0.68 10.61
CA ARG A 141 5.71 -0.47 11.26
C ARG A 141 5.26 -1.78 10.63
N TYR A 142 6.07 -2.82 10.83
CA TYR A 142 5.64 -4.18 10.53
C TYR A 142 4.61 -4.65 11.57
N LEU A 143 3.67 -5.47 11.14
CA LEU A 143 2.64 -6.06 12.00
C LEU A 143 2.80 -7.56 12.19
N MET A 144 3.76 -8.18 11.51
CA MET A 144 4.06 -9.60 11.65
C MET A 144 5.52 -9.86 11.31
N ASP A 145 6.04 -10.98 11.81
CA ASP A 145 7.34 -11.49 11.38
C ASP A 145 7.20 -12.08 9.98
N ASP A 146 8.18 -11.91 9.12
CA ASP A 146 8.19 -12.49 7.78
C ASP A 146 9.56 -12.98 7.37
N GLU A 147 9.62 -13.73 6.27
CA GLU A 147 10.86 -14.34 5.78
C GLU A 147 11.80 -13.35 5.08
N TRP A 148 11.35 -12.11 4.87
CA TRP A 148 12.13 -11.07 4.20
C TRP A 148 12.73 -10.04 5.17
N GLY A 149 12.71 -10.37 6.45
CA GLY A 149 13.33 -9.53 7.48
C GLY A 149 12.38 -8.66 8.28
N GLY A 150 11.08 -8.71 8.02
CA GLY A 150 10.09 -8.02 8.83
C GLY A 150 9.99 -8.61 10.24
N ARG A 151 9.83 -7.75 11.22
CA ARG A 151 9.63 -8.14 12.63
C ARG A 151 8.50 -7.35 13.21
N ALA A 152 7.50 -8.04 13.75
CA ALA A 152 6.31 -7.41 14.34
C ALA A 152 6.69 -6.31 15.32
N GLY A 153 6.14 -5.12 15.11
CA GLY A 153 6.36 -3.95 15.94
C GLY A 153 7.58 -3.11 15.59
N GLU A 154 8.46 -3.60 14.72
CA GLU A 154 9.62 -2.82 14.28
C GLU A 154 9.18 -1.67 13.38
N ALA A 155 9.66 -0.46 13.69
CA ALA A 155 9.32 0.74 12.95
C ALA A 155 9.92 0.74 11.55
N LEU A 156 9.16 1.28 10.59
CA LEU A 156 9.63 1.58 9.24
C LEU A 156 10.07 3.04 9.20
N ALA A 157 11.15 3.31 8.48
CA ALA A 157 11.62 4.68 8.28
C ALA A 157 10.79 5.36 7.19
N GLU A 158 10.45 6.63 7.41
CA GLU A 158 9.72 7.45 6.45
C GLU A 158 10.69 8.27 5.61
N GLY A 159 10.29 8.59 4.38
CA GLY A 159 11.07 9.36 3.45
C GLY A 159 12.15 8.55 2.74
N TYR A 160 13.01 9.26 2.03
CA TYR A 160 14.18 8.67 1.38
C TYR A 160 15.23 8.31 2.44
N CYS A 161 15.67 7.06 2.46
CA CYS A 161 16.66 6.63 3.46
C CYS A 161 17.41 5.35 3.06
#